data_079fd8564a87fb477837a868397cdb16
#
_entry.id   079fd8564a87fb477837a868397cdb16
#
_cell.length_a   1.000
_cell.length_b   1.000
_cell.length_c   1.000
_cell.angle_alpha   90.00
_cell.angle_beta   90.00
_cell.angle_gamma   90.00
#
_symmetry.space_group_name_H-M   'P 1'
#
loop_
_entity.id
_entity.type
_entity.pdbx_description
1 polymer ?
#
loop_
_entity_poly.entity_id
_entity_poly.type
_entity_poly.pdbx_seq_one_letter_code
_entity_poly.pdbx_strand_id
1 'polypeptide(L)'
;MAMVNGLCVGESLVGEGNEVAHIDLIMGPRGSAAETAFATALTNNKDGFSTLLAVVAPNLLCKPPTILFNKVTIKGAKQAVQMFGPAQHAVAMAVADSVAEGVIPQDEADNIFICVGVFIHWEAADDKKIQDFNYRATKEAIARAVSGEPKVAEVVAKRNQVKHPFAAA
;
A
#
# COMPACT_ATOMS: atom_id res chain seq x y z
N MET A 1 -22.82 -2.64 1.95
CA MET A 1 -21.38 -2.97 1.84
C MET A 1 -20.86 -2.43 0.51
N ALA A 2 -19.76 -1.74 0.49
CA ALA A 2 -19.11 -1.37 -0.76
C ALA A 2 -18.48 -2.63 -1.35
N MET A 3 -18.91 -3.04 -2.52
CA MET A 3 -18.31 -4.17 -3.24
C MET A 3 -17.14 -3.64 -4.10
N VAL A 4 -16.03 -4.35 -4.12
CA VAL A 4 -14.89 -4.04 -4.98
C VAL A 4 -15.19 -4.59 -6.38
N ASN A 5 -15.84 -3.78 -7.21
CA ASN A 5 -16.38 -4.21 -8.51
C ASN A 5 -15.48 -3.90 -9.72
N GLY A 6 -14.33 -3.29 -9.51
CA GLY A 6 -13.41 -2.90 -10.56
C GLY A 6 -12.07 -2.47 -9.99
N LEU A 7 -11.27 -1.79 -10.80
CA LEU A 7 -10.02 -1.22 -10.33
C LEU A 7 -10.31 -0.06 -9.36
N CYS A 8 -9.85 -0.21 -8.12
CA CYS A 8 -9.87 0.82 -7.10
C CYS A 8 -8.46 1.35 -6.88
N VAL A 9 -8.33 2.64 -6.64
CA VAL A 9 -7.06 3.31 -6.40
C VAL A 9 -7.11 4.04 -5.06
N GLY A 10 -6.09 3.87 -4.25
CA GLY A 10 -5.94 4.55 -2.97
C GLY A 10 -4.53 5.07 -2.77
N GLU A 11 -4.42 6.18 -2.09
CA GLU A 11 -3.15 6.80 -1.74
C GLU A 11 -3.23 7.33 -0.31
N SER A 12 -2.10 7.25 0.42
CA SER A 12 -1.96 7.92 1.71
C SER A 12 -0.51 8.24 2.02
N LEU A 13 -0.31 9.40 2.65
CA LEU A 13 0.97 9.83 3.20
C LEU A 13 0.79 10.05 4.71
N VAL A 14 1.55 9.32 5.52
CA VAL A 14 1.49 9.35 6.99
C VAL A 14 2.86 9.54 7.59
N GLY A 15 2.93 10.35 8.62
CA GLY A 15 4.16 10.60 9.38
C GLY A 15 4.96 11.77 8.85
N GLU A 16 6.18 11.87 9.35
CA GLU A 16 7.11 12.96 9.05
C GLU A 16 8.56 12.46 9.09
N GLY A 17 9.48 13.28 8.61
CA GLY A 17 10.90 12.93 8.60
C GLY A 17 11.24 11.82 7.61
N ASN A 18 12.33 11.12 7.89
CA ASN A 18 12.83 10.06 7.01
C ASN A 18 12.00 8.76 7.10
N GLU A 19 11.17 8.62 8.12
CA GLU A 19 10.28 7.48 8.33
C GLU A 19 8.89 7.65 7.71
N VAL A 20 8.63 8.80 7.06
CA VAL A 20 7.35 9.05 6.39
C VAL A 20 6.97 7.88 5.48
N ALA A 21 5.73 7.44 5.60
CA ALA A 21 5.17 6.42 4.73
C ALA A 21 4.32 7.07 3.63
N HIS A 22 4.60 6.72 2.39
CA HIS A 22 3.76 7.04 1.25
C HIS A 22 3.34 5.74 0.57
N ILE A 23 2.05 5.48 0.61
CA ILE A 23 1.45 4.29 0.02
C ILE A 23 0.66 4.67 -1.22
N ASP A 24 1.01 4.05 -2.34
CA ASP A 24 0.20 4.01 -3.56
C ASP A 24 -0.37 2.60 -3.71
N LEU A 25 -1.68 2.49 -3.85
CA LEU A 25 -2.35 1.19 -3.86
C LEU A 25 -3.34 1.10 -5.00
N ILE A 26 -3.35 -0.06 -5.65
CA ILE A 26 -4.46 -0.51 -6.49
C ILE A 26 -5.02 -1.81 -5.94
N MET A 27 -6.32 -1.97 -6.03
CA MET A 27 -6.99 -3.24 -5.72
C MET A 27 -8.16 -3.48 -6.67
N GLY A 28 -8.51 -4.72 -6.85
CA GLY A 28 -9.64 -5.09 -7.71
C GLY A 28 -9.89 -6.59 -7.73
N PRO A 29 -11.05 -7.01 -8.25
CA PRO A 29 -11.44 -8.39 -8.28
C PRO A 29 -10.65 -9.20 -9.33
N ARG A 30 -10.81 -10.52 -9.28
CA ARG A 30 -10.34 -11.43 -10.32
C ARG A 30 -10.87 -11.01 -11.70
N GLY A 31 -10.01 -11.07 -12.71
CA GLY A 31 -10.31 -10.60 -14.07
C GLY A 31 -10.11 -9.10 -14.28
N SER A 32 -9.75 -8.35 -13.25
CA SER A 32 -9.48 -6.91 -13.35
C SER A 32 -8.01 -6.61 -13.69
N ALA A 33 -7.71 -5.33 -13.97
CA ALA A 33 -6.35 -4.85 -14.16
C ALA A 33 -5.48 -5.04 -12.90
N ALA A 34 -6.06 -5.09 -11.71
CA ALA A 34 -5.33 -5.34 -10.46
C ALA A 34 -4.76 -6.77 -10.42
N GLU A 35 -5.49 -7.79 -10.87
CA GLU A 35 -4.97 -9.15 -10.99
C GLU A 35 -3.80 -9.23 -11.98
N THR A 36 -3.93 -8.58 -13.15
CA THR A 36 -2.85 -8.53 -14.13
C THR A 36 -1.60 -7.83 -13.57
N ALA A 37 -1.78 -6.70 -12.88
CA ALA A 37 -0.69 -5.98 -12.24
C ALA A 37 -0.02 -6.83 -11.15
N PHE A 38 -0.80 -7.53 -10.33
CA PHE A 38 -0.31 -8.43 -9.29
C PHE A 38 0.54 -9.57 -9.89
N ALA A 39 0.04 -10.26 -10.89
CA ALA A 39 0.74 -11.36 -11.55
C ALA A 39 2.05 -10.87 -12.21
N THR A 40 2.01 -9.72 -12.89
CA THR A 40 3.18 -9.10 -13.49
C THR A 40 4.22 -8.69 -12.44
N ALA A 41 3.79 -8.05 -11.36
CA ALA A 41 4.68 -7.64 -10.28
C ALA A 41 5.37 -8.82 -9.62
N LEU A 42 4.64 -9.92 -9.37
CA LEU A 42 5.18 -11.12 -8.74
C LEU A 42 6.30 -11.79 -9.56
N THR A 43 6.24 -11.66 -10.87
CA THR A 43 7.16 -12.38 -11.79
C THR A 43 8.22 -11.49 -12.43
N ASN A 44 8.27 -10.18 -12.14
CA ASN A 44 9.12 -9.22 -12.83
C ASN A 44 9.98 -8.42 -11.85
N ASN A 45 11.04 -9.04 -11.34
CA ASN A 45 12.06 -8.38 -10.53
C ASN A 45 13.10 -7.67 -11.40
N LYS A 46 13.59 -6.52 -10.92
CA LYS A 46 14.68 -5.73 -11.52
C LYS A 46 15.64 -5.29 -10.43
N ASP A 47 16.88 -5.00 -10.80
CA ASP A 47 17.89 -4.49 -9.88
C ASP A 47 17.38 -3.23 -9.15
N GLY A 48 17.46 -3.26 -7.82
CA GLY A 48 16.98 -2.18 -6.95
C GLY A 48 15.47 -2.10 -6.79
N PHE A 49 14.70 -2.95 -7.50
CA PHE A 49 13.25 -3.02 -7.42
C PHE A 49 12.79 -4.47 -7.25
N SER A 50 12.47 -4.83 -6.03
CA SER A 50 12.00 -6.17 -5.68
C SER A 50 10.54 -6.13 -5.29
N THR A 51 9.84 -7.21 -5.60
CA THR A 51 8.46 -7.43 -5.17
C THR A 51 8.40 -8.53 -4.13
N LEU A 52 7.46 -8.43 -3.21
CA LEU A 52 7.32 -9.36 -2.11
C LEU A 52 5.85 -9.59 -1.80
N LEU A 53 5.46 -10.85 -1.67
CA LEU A 53 4.13 -11.18 -1.14
C LEU A 53 4.06 -10.79 0.34
N ALA A 54 2.99 -10.11 0.72
CA ALA A 54 2.72 -9.78 2.11
C ALA A 54 2.28 -11.02 2.88
N VAL A 55 2.94 -11.31 3.99
CA VAL A 55 2.60 -12.41 4.88
C VAL A 55 2.37 -11.88 6.30
N VAL A 56 1.34 -12.38 6.96
CA VAL A 56 1.05 -12.06 8.37
C VAL A 56 2.10 -12.73 9.28
N ALA A 57 2.51 -13.93 8.90
CA ALA A 57 3.56 -14.71 9.54
C ALA A 57 4.16 -15.67 8.50
N PRO A 58 5.29 -16.34 8.79
CA PRO A 58 5.83 -17.37 7.90
C PRO A 58 4.75 -18.41 7.53
N ASN A 59 4.58 -18.65 6.24
CA ASN A 59 3.58 -19.58 5.68
C ASN A 59 2.11 -19.16 5.89
N LEU A 60 1.84 -17.95 6.34
CA LEU A 60 0.51 -17.37 6.48
C LEU A 60 0.36 -16.17 5.53
N LEU A 61 0.08 -16.47 4.27
CA LEU A 61 -0.13 -15.47 3.23
C LEU A 61 -1.30 -14.55 3.59
N CYS A 62 -1.08 -13.25 3.40
CA CYS A 62 -2.13 -12.26 3.61
C CYS A 62 -3.32 -12.49 2.64
N LYS A 63 -4.52 -12.23 3.12
CA LYS A 63 -5.76 -12.28 2.33
C LYS A 63 -6.54 -10.95 2.47
N PRO A 64 -6.91 -10.34 1.33
CA PRO A 64 -6.61 -10.68 -0.07
C PRO A 64 -5.12 -10.87 -0.37
N PRO A 65 -4.77 -11.70 -1.39
CA PRO A 65 -3.39 -11.78 -1.84
C PRO A 65 -2.85 -10.40 -2.17
N THR A 66 -1.77 -10.03 -1.49
CA THR A 66 -1.20 -8.69 -1.56
C THR A 66 0.27 -8.77 -1.91
N ILE A 67 0.70 -7.99 -2.92
CA ILE A 67 2.09 -7.83 -3.27
C ILE A 67 2.52 -6.39 -2.99
N LEU A 68 3.68 -6.22 -2.38
CA LEU A 68 4.30 -4.91 -2.22
C LEU A 68 5.55 -4.78 -3.08
N PHE A 69 5.82 -3.56 -3.50
CA PHE A 69 6.99 -3.18 -4.27
C PHE A 69 7.49 -1.80 -3.82
N ASN A 70 8.79 -1.56 -3.94
CA ASN A 70 9.38 -0.29 -3.55
C ASN A 70 9.15 0.78 -4.63
N LYS A 71 8.83 1.99 -4.19
CA LYS A 71 8.62 3.18 -5.05
C LYS A 71 9.92 3.93 -5.36
N VAL A 72 11.00 3.61 -4.67
CA VAL A 72 12.33 4.16 -4.89
C VAL A 72 13.36 3.03 -4.96
N THR A 73 14.45 3.26 -5.66
CA THR A 73 15.53 2.28 -5.74
C THR A 73 16.07 1.94 -4.36
N ILE A 74 16.17 0.65 -4.05
CA ILE A 74 16.85 0.15 -2.86
C ILE A 74 18.36 0.35 -3.08
N LYS A 75 18.99 1.13 -2.21
CA LYS A 75 20.40 1.50 -2.31
C LYS A 75 21.33 0.72 -1.39
N GLY A 76 20.79 -0.02 -0.44
CA GLY A 76 21.60 -0.79 0.52
C GLY A 76 20.80 -1.80 1.32
N ALA A 77 21.53 -2.68 2.00
CA ALA A 77 20.98 -3.79 2.76
C ALA A 77 20.00 -3.34 3.87
N LYS A 78 20.28 -2.23 4.54
CA LYS A 78 19.40 -1.69 5.58
C LYS A 78 18.01 -1.35 5.03
N GLN A 79 17.96 -0.63 3.91
CA GLN A 79 16.71 -0.26 3.26
C GLN A 79 15.93 -1.51 2.78
N ALA A 80 16.64 -2.53 2.28
CA ALA A 80 16.02 -3.80 1.91
C ALA A 80 15.39 -4.51 3.12
N VAL A 81 16.09 -4.55 4.25
CA VAL A 81 15.57 -5.14 5.51
C VAL A 81 14.35 -4.37 6.00
N GLN A 82 14.36 -3.04 5.93
CA GLN A 82 13.21 -2.21 6.32
C GLN A 82 11.99 -2.45 5.42
N MET A 83 12.20 -2.65 4.12
CA MET A 83 11.15 -3.00 3.17
C MET A 83 10.57 -4.39 3.44
N PHE A 84 11.42 -5.40 3.62
CA PHE A 84 11.00 -6.80 3.78
C PHE A 84 10.61 -7.17 5.21
N GLY A 85 10.94 -6.34 6.19
CA GLY A 85 10.61 -6.51 7.59
C GLY A 85 9.46 -5.62 8.04
N PRO A 86 9.73 -4.47 8.69
CA PRO A 86 8.69 -3.65 9.32
C PRO A 86 7.63 -3.15 8.32
N ALA A 87 8.01 -2.74 7.11
CA ALA A 87 7.04 -2.26 6.13
C ALA A 87 6.16 -3.40 5.60
N GLN A 88 6.74 -4.55 5.25
CA GLN A 88 5.97 -5.72 4.80
C GLN A 88 4.99 -6.19 5.87
N HIS A 89 5.43 -6.33 7.12
CA HIS A 89 4.56 -6.72 8.23
C HIS A 89 3.42 -5.73 8.43
N ALA A 90 3.72 -4.43 8.37
CA ALA A 90 2.72 -3.36 8.46
C ALA A 90 1.65 -3.47 7.38
N VAL A 91 2.06 -3.69 6.13
CA VAL A 91 1.13 -3.88 4.99
C VAL A 91 0.25 -5.11 5.21
N ALA A 92 0.85 -6.25 5.59
CA ALA A 92 0.11 -7.48 5.81
C ALA A 92 -0.94 -7.34 6.91
N MET A 93 -0.58 -6.72 8.05
CA MET A 93 -1.49 -6.48 9.16
C MET A 93 -2.59 -5.49 8.79
N ALA A 94 -2.26 -4.41 8.08
CA ALA A 94 -3.25 -3.43 7.63
C ALA A 94 -4.31 -4.05 6.71
N VAL A 95 -3.92 -4.95 5.81
CA VAL A 95 -4.84 -5.68 4.94
C VAL A 95 -5.71 -6.64 5.77
N ALA A 96 -5.10 -7.44 6.65
CA ALA A 96 -5.83 -8.39 7.51
C ALA A 96 -6.86 -7.67 8.41
N ASP A 97 -6.46 -6.57 9.03
CA ASP A 97 -7.36 -5.77 9.88
C ASP A 97 -8.45 -5.08 9.06
N SER A 98 -8.18 -4.68 7.81
CA SER A 98 -9.21 -4.12 6.93
C SER A 98 -10.28 -5.15 6.56
N VAL A 99 -9.93 -6.43 6.49
CA VAL A 99 -10.90 -7.52 6.34
C VAL A 99 -11.65 -7.77 7.65
N ALA A 100 -10.95 -7.87 8.77
CA ALA A 100 -11.55 -8.10 10.08
C ALA A 100 -12.55 -7.01 10.48
N GLU A 101 -12.29 -5.78 10.11
CA GLU A 101 -13.15 -4.61 10.36
C GLU A 101 -14.27 -4.44 9.30
N GLY A 102 -14.30 -5.29 8.27
CA GLY A 102 -15.31 -5.27 7.22
C GLY A 102 -15.16 -4.16 6.18
N VAL A 103 -14.02 -3.48 6.13
CA VAL A 103 -13.69 -2.52 5.04
C VAL A 103 -13.55 -3.28 3.72
N ILE A 104 -12.87 -4.42 3.76
CA ILE A 104 -12.84 -5.40 2.67
C ILE A 104 -13.79 -6.53 3.06
N PRO A 105 -14.79 -6.89 2.23
CA PRO A 105 -15.67 -7.99 2.54
C PRO A 105 -14.90 -9.32 2.67
N GLN A 106 -15.09 -10.03 3.78
CA GLN A 106 -14.35 -11.26 4.07
C GLN A 106 -14.67 -12.37 3.06
N ASP A 107 -15.90 -12.46 2.63
CA ASP A 107 -16.40 -13.44 1.64
C ASP A 107 -15.89 -13.18 0.21
N GLU A 108 -15.42 -11.95 -0.07
CA GLU A 108 -14.83 -11.57 -1.35
C GLU A 108 -13.28 -11.61 -1.34
N ALA A 109 -12.66 -11.74 -0.16
CA ALA A 109 -11.22 -11.57 0.01
C ALA A 109 -10.35 -12.53 -0.84
N ASP A 110 -10.82 -13.73 -1.12
CA ASP A 110 -10.12 -14.69 -2.00
C ASP A 110 -10.19 -14.32 -3.51
N ASN A 111 -11.08 -13.41 -3.87
CA ASN A 111 -11.29 -12.96 -5.25
C ASN A 111 -10.77 -11.54 -5.50
N ILE A 112 -10.08 -10.93 -4.55
CA ILE A 112 -9.50 -9.58 -4.66
C ILE A 112 -7.99 -9.71 -4.68
N PHE A 113 -7.33 -8.87 -5.47
CA PHE A 113 -5.87 -8.72 -5.54
C PHE A 113 -5.48 -7.29 -5.17
N ILE A 114 -4.39 -7.13 -4.42
CA ILE A 114 -3.90 -5.84 -3.96
C ILE A 114 -2.43 -5.69 -4.34
N CYS A 115 -2.09 -4.53 -4.94
CA CYS A 115 -0.72 -4.12 -5.21
C CYS A 115 -0.43 -2.86 -4.40
N VAL A 116 0.62 -2.88 -3.58
CA VAL A 116 0.98 -1.79 -2.67
C VAL A 116 2.37 -1.29 -3.00
N GLY A 117 2.47 -0.06 -3.46
CA GLY A 117 3.73 0.66 -3.61
C GLY A 117 4.13 1.29 -2.27
N VAL A 118 5.34 0.96 -1.80
CA VAL A 118 5.88 1.39 -0.51
C VAL A 118 7.09 2.30 -0.73
N PHE A 119 7.13 3.42 -0.04
CA PHE A 119 8.29 4.31 -0.01
C PHE A 119 9.08 4.10 1.27
N ILE A 120 10.37 3.82 1.16
CA ILE A 120 11.32 3.79 2.27
C ILE A 120 12.47 4.74 1.96
N HIS A 121 12.63 5.78 2.75
CA HIS A 121 13.74 6.72 2.61
C HIS A 121 15.06 6.01 2.97
N TRP A 122 16.11 6.28 2.21
CA TRP A 122 17.41 5.61 2.39
C TRP A 122 18.12 5.97 3.71
N GLU A 123 17.72 7.06 4.37
CA GLU A 123 18.21 7.47 5.69
C GLU A 123 17.26 7.12 6.84
N ALA A 124 16.14 6.44 6.56
CA ALA A 124 15.24 6.00 7.61
C ALA A 124 15.97 5.09 8.60
N ALA A 125 15.71 5.30 9.89
CA ALA A 125 16.46 4.65 10.97
C ALA A 125 15.57 4.00 12.04
N ASP A 126 14.34 4.46 12.21
CA ASP A 126 13.41 3.97 13.24
C ASP A 126 12.42 2.96 12.65
N ASP A 127 12.72 1.68 12.83
CA ASP A 127 11.88 0.59 12.30
C ASP A 127 10.47 0.56 12.90
N LYS A 128 10.29 1.05 14.15
CA LYS A 128 8.98 1.14 14.78
C LYS A 128 8.11 2.20 14.11
N LYS A 129 8.68 3.34 13.79
CA LYS A 129 7.99 4.40 13.03
C LYS A 129 7.68 3.94 11.61
N ILE A 130 8.63 3.27 10.94
CA ILE A 130 8.39 2.68 9.62
C ILE A 130 7.18 1.75 9.68
N GLN A 131 7.12 0.86 10.66
CA GLN A 131 6.00 -0.07 10.82
C GLN A 131 4.68 0.66 11.09
N ASP A 132 4.65 1.58 12.07
CA ASP A 132 3.43 2.33 12.43
C ASP A 132 2.92 3.17 11.25
N PHE A 133 3.79 3.94 10.62
CA PHE A 133 3.37 4.83 9.54
C PHE A 133 2.91 4.07 8.30
N ASN A 134 3.59 2.98 7.93
CA ASN A 134 3.16 2.14 6.81
C ASN A 134 1.86 1.40 7.11
N TYR A 135 1.64 0.94 8.34
CA TYR A 135 0.38 0.35 8.75
C TYR A 135 -0.78 1.34 8.59
N ARG A 136 -0.65 2.54 9.15
CA ARG A 136 -1.68 3.57 9.08
C ARG A 136 -1.92 4.03 7.64
N ALA A 137 -0.87 4.29 6.89
CA ALA A 137 -0.98 4.70 5.49
C ALA A 137 -1.67 3.62 4.63
N THR A 138 -1.36 2.35 4.85
CA THR A 138 -2.00 1.25 4.12
C THR A 138 -3.49 1.13 4.48
N LYS A 139 -3.84 1.24 5.76
CA LYS A 139 -5.24 1.25 6.21
C LYS A 139 -6.04 2.38 5.55
N GLU A 140 -5.48 3.59 5.55
CA GLU A 140 -6.12 4.75 4.93
C GLU A 140 -6.25 4.61 3.41
N ALA A 141 -5.20 4.12 2.74
CA ALA A 141 -5.21 3.90 1.30
C ALA A 141 -6.27 2.86 0.89
N ILE A 142 -6.42 1.76 1.65
CA ILE A 142 -7.47 0.75 1.44
C ILE A 142 -8.85 1.39 1.60
N ALA A 143 -9.08 2.13 2.68
CA ALA A 143 -10.37 2.77 2.93
C ALA A 143 -10.75 3.73 1.80
N ARG A 144 -9.80 4.54 1.33
CA ARG A 144 -9.99 5.46 0.20
C ARG A 144 -10.25 4.72 -1.11
N ALA A 145 -9.52 3.65 -1.37
CA ALA A 145 -9.73 2.83 -2.57
C ALA A 145 -11.14 2.24 -2.61
N VAL A 146 -11.61 1.67 -1.50
CA VAL A 146 -12.95 1.07 -1.40
C VAL A 146 -14.05 2.13 -1.48
N SER A 147 -13.88 3.28 -0.83
CA SER A 147 -14.87 4.38 -0.86
C SER A 147 -14.82 5.21 -2.15
N GLY A 148 -13.73 5.06 -2.94
CA GLY A 148 -13.49 5.88 -4.12
C GLY A 148 -13.24 7.35 -3.79
N GLU A 149 -12.52 7.61 -2.70
CA GLU A 149 -12.16 8.96 -2.26
C GLU A 149 -10.67 9.26 -2.51
N PRO A 150 -10.35 10.59 -2.69
CA PRO A 150 -11.24 11.74 -2.70
C PRO A 150 -12.13 11.79 -3.96
N LYS A 151 -13.32 12.38 -3.82
CA LYS A 151 -14.21 12.60 -4.97
C LYS A 151 -13.71 13.75 -5.84
N VAL A 152 -14.05 13.73 -7.14
CA VAL A 152 -13.64 14.76 -8.10
C VAL A 152 -14.00 16.16 -7.61
N ALA A 153 -15.21 16.34 -7.07
CA ALA A 153 -15.68 17.63 -6.55
C ALA A 153 -14.80 18.15 -5.40
N GLU A 154 -14.35 17.27 -4.52
CA GLU A 154 -13.46 17.62 -3.42
C GLU A 154 -12.09 18.08 -3.92
N VAL A 155 -11.49 17.32 -4.84
CA VAL A 155 -10.19 17.68 -5.45
C VAL A 155 -10.27 19.03 -6.13
N VAL A 156 -11.30 19.25 -6.94
CA VAL A 156 -11.53 20.54 -7.65
C VAL A 156 -11.71 21.69 -6.67
N ALA A 157 -12.51 21.51 -5.61
CA ALA A 157 -12.76 22.56 -4.62
C ALA A 157 -11.49 22.92 -3.83
N LYS A 158 -10.69 21.93 -3.45
CA LYS A 158 -9.52 22.13 -2.58
C LYS A 158 -8.21 22.45 -3.30
N ARG A 159 -8.12 22.28 -4.63
CA ARG A 159 -6.86 22.37 -5.39
C ARG A 159 -5.99 23.61 -5.14
N ASN A 160 -6.60 24.73 -4.81
CA ASN A 160 -5.93 26.00 -4.52
C ASN A 160 -5.94 26.38 -3.02
N GLN A 161 -6.52 25.54 -2.17
CA GLN A 161 -6.69 25.80 -0.74
C GLN A 161 -5.71 25.04 0.14
N VAL A 162 -5.14 23.96 -0.38
CA VAL A 162 -4.21 23.10 0.35
C VAL A 162 -2.80 23.30 -0.17
N LYS A 163 -1.83 23.18 0.74
CA LYS A 163 -0.41 23.24 0.42
C LYS A 163 0.13 21.83 0.19
N HIS A 164 0.82 21.64 -0.92
CA HIS A 164 1.60 20.43 -1.13
C HIS A 164 2.99 20.60 -0.46
N PRO A 165 3.44 19.67 0.39
CA PRO A 165 4.71 19.83 1.14
C PRO A 165 5.95 19.92 0.25
N PHE A 166 5.88 19.36 -0.96
CA PHE A 166 6.98 19.37 -1.93
C PHE A 166 6.72 20.28 -3.15
N ALA A 167 5.72 21.17 -3.09
CA ALA A 167 5.51 22.13 -4.15
C ALA A 167 6.67 23.14 -4.18
N ALA A 168 7.10 23.52 -5.39
CA ALA A 168 8.02 24.64 -5.55
C ALA A 168 7.36 25.93 -5.05
N ALA A 169 8.16 26.76 -4.37
CA ALA A 169 7.72 28.06 -3.87
C ALA A 169 7.53 29.07 -5.03
#